data_113d0f3a02f1b63ff9e4bb427654097c
#
_entry.id   113d0f3a02f1b63ff9e4bb427654097c
#
_cell.length_a   1.000
_cell.length_b   1.000
_cell.length_c   1.000
_cell.angle_alpha   90.00
_cell.angle_beta   90.00
_cell.angle_gamma   90.00
#
_symmetry.space_group_name_H-M   'P 1'
#
loop_
_entity.id
_entity.type
_entity.pdbx_description
1 polymer ?
#
loop_
_entity_poly.entity_id
_entity_poly.type
_entity_poly.pdbx_seq_one_letter_code
_entity_poly.pdbx_strand_id
1 'polypeptide(L)'
;MNLKLMSKPKTLLEDLCEHALSCGAESIEVEYKDGREWVFARKGDIAFGTANFASSSRDAKELRENLYAARKKPVRTAIGGQVWILKVGVYDSFGEDAFRVSIDPAPKLDPAVAPLFTKKQGQYLAFIYNYSKIHGRAPAESDLQRYFQTTPPSVHQMIKTLELSGFIERPPGRARSIRLLVRPEHLPTLG
;
A
#
# COMPACT_ATOMS: atom_id res chain seq x y z
N MET A 1 -8.83 -8.74 27.21
CA MET A 1 -9.64 -9.35 26.12
C MET A 1 -9.03 -8.88 24.80
N ASN A 2 -8.17 -9.72 24.21
CA ASN A 2 -7.39 -9.38 23.00
C ASN A 2 -8.32 -9.36 21.78
N LEU A 3 -8.62 -8.16 21.27
CA LEU A 3 -9.16 -8.03 19.90
C LEU A 3 -8.02 -8.35 18.92
N LYS A 4 -7.99 -9.61 18.48
CA LYS A 4 -7.23 -10.07 17.34
C LYS A 4 -7.74 -9.26 16.14
N LEU A 5 -6.95 -8.26 15.67
CA LEU A 5 -7.22 -7.61 14.40
C LEU A 5 -7.31 -8.73 13.36
N MET A 6 -8.48 -8.93 12.79
CA MET A 6 -8.65 -9.80 11.62
C MET A 6 -7.95 -9.11 10.45
N SER A 7 -6.67 -9.44 10.25
CA SER A 7 -5.96 -9.07 9.04
C SER A 7 -6.71 -9.72 7.85
N LYS A 8 -6.96 -8.93 6.81
CA LYS A 8 -7.46 -9.46 5.54
C LYS A 8 -6.57 -10.65 5.14
N PRO A 9 -7.13 -11.78 4.69
CA PRO A 9 -6.31 -12.90 4.20
C PRO A 9 -5.35 -12.37 3.11
N LYS A 10 -4.10 -12.78 3.19
CA LYS A 10 -3.10 -12.44 2.17
C LYS A 10 -3.52 -13.01 0.82
N THR A 11 -3.20 -12.30 -0.23
CA THR A 11 -3.35 -12.79 -1.60
C THR A 11 -2.16 -13.67 -1.97
N LEU A 12 -2.32 -14.52 -2.99
CA LEU A 12 -1.21 -15.35 -3.47
C LEU A 12 0.02 -14.52 -3.88
N LEU A 13 -0.20 -13.34 -4.46
CA LEU A 13 0.89 -12.40 -4.79
C LEU A 13 1.65 -11.95 -3.53
N GLU A 14 0.95 -11.63 -2.45
CA GLU A 14 1.57 -11.20 -1.19
C GLU A 14 2.37 -12.33 -0.54
N ASP A 15 1.86 -13.57 -0.60
CA ASP A 15 2.57 -14.75 -0.07
C ASP A 15 3.84 -15.05 -0.87
N LEU A 16 3.79 -14.96 -2.20
CA LEU A 16 4.96 -15.13 -3.07
C LEU A 16 6.03 -14.04 -2.80
N CYS A 17 5.62 -12.79 -2.61
CA CYS A 17 6.53 -11.71 -2.27
C CYS A 17 7.14 -11.90 -0.87
N GLU A 18 6.38 -12.37 0.11
CA GLU A 18 6.90 -12.71 1.45
C GLU A 18 7.95 -13.82 1.37
N HIS A 19 7.68 -14.87 0.60
CA HIS A 19 8.64 -15.94 0.37
C HIS A 19 9.92 -15.42 -0.30
N ALA A 20 9.79 -14.61 -1.34
CA ALA A 20 10.94 -14.01 -2.02
C ALA A 20 11.81 -13.16 -1.06
N LEU A 21 11.18 -12.33 -0.22
CA LEU A 21 11.89 -11.56 0.81
C LEU A 21 12.61 -12.44 1.82
N SER A 22 12.02 -13.58 2.22
CA SER A 22 12.66 -14.52 3.15
C SER A 22 13.94 -15.12 2.56
N CYS A 23 14.04 -15.20 1.23
CA CYS A 23 15.22 -15.62 0.49
C CYS A 23 16.19 -14.46 0.18
N GLY A 24 15.90 -13.25 0.68
CA GLY A 24 16.71 -12.05 0.45
C GLY A 24 16.57 -11.45 -0.95
N ALA A 25 15.49 -11.76 -1.67
CA ALA A 25 15.19 -11.17 -2.97
C ALA A 25 14.55 -9.78 -2.82
N GLU A 26 14.69 -8.95 -3.87
CA GLU A 26 14.19 -7.56 -3.93
C GLU A 26 12.98 -7.43 -4.85
N SER A 27 12.77 -8.43 -5.70
CA SER A 27 11.64 -8.47 -6.63
C SER A 27 11.29 -9.91 -7.02
N ILE A 28 10.11 -10.08 -7.60
CA ILE A 28 9.73 -11.31 -8.30
C ILE A 28 9.43 -11.01 -9.76
N GLU A 29 9.65 -11.99 -10.61
CA GLU A 29 9.23 -11.99 -12.01
C GLU A 29 8.28 -13.15 -12.23
N VAL A 30 7.23 -12.91 -13.01
CA VAL A 30 6.26 -13.94 -13.39
C VAL A 30 6.21 -13.98 -14.91
N GLU A 31 6.57 -15.15 -15.47
CA GLU A 31 6.62 -15.37 -16.90
C GLU A 31 5.77 -16.58 -17.29
N TYR A 32 5.07 -16.46 -18.42
CA TYR A 32 4.40 -17.59 -19.03
C TYR A 32 5.36 -18.36 -19.94
N LYS A 33 5.44 -19.67 -19.72
CA LYS A 33 6.22 -20.58 -20.56
C LYS A 33 5.67 -21.99 -20.49
N ASP A 34 5.50 -22.64 -21.65
CA ASP A 34 5.10 -24.04 -21.77
C ASP A 34 3.82 -24.40 -21.00
N GLY A 35 2.80 -23.53 -21.06
CA GLY A 35 1.53 -23.73 -20.36
C GLY A 35 1.60 -23.55 -18.84
N ARG A 36 2.63 -22.89 -18.34
CA ARG A 36 2.84 -22.64 -16.90
C ARG A 36 3.21 -21.18 -16.64
N GLU A 37 2.77 -20.68 -15.50
CA GLU A 37 3.27 -19.44 -14.91
C GLU A 37 4.47 -19.77 -14.04
N TRP A 38 5.64 -19.27 -14.41
CA TRP A 38 6.88 -19.43 -13.65
C TRP A 38 7.12 -18.19 -12.80
N VAL A 39 7.45 -18.38 -11.53
CA VAL A 39 7.77 -17.30 -10.60
C VAL A 39 9.24 -17.41 -10.23
N PHE A 40 9.96 -16.34 -10.51
CA PHE A 40 11.38 -16.19 -10.18
C PHE A 40 11.53 -15.09 -9.13
N ALA A 41 12.28 -15.35 -8.08
CA ALA A 41 12.75 -14.31 -7.18
C ALA A 41 14.09 -13.76 -7.67
N ARG A 42 14.32 -12.46 -7.55
CA ARG A 42 15.53 -11.77 -8.00
C ARG A 42 16.25 -11.07 -6.88
N LYS A 43 17.58 -11.24 -6.87
CA LYS A 43 18.51 -10.50 -6.01
C LYS A 43 19.64 -9.96 -6.88
N GLY A 44 19.64 -8.65 -7.16
CA GLY A 44 20.52 -8.07 -8.16
C GLY A 44 20.34 -8.74 -9.53
N ASP A 45 21.42 -9.24 -10.12
CA ASP A 45 21.39 -9.93 -11.43
C ASP A 45 21.04 -11.42 -11.37
N ILE A 46 20.87 -11.98 -10.16
CA ILE A 46 20.57 -13.41 -9.99
C ILE A 46 19.05 -13.60 -9.90
N ALA A 47 18.54 -14.51 -10.75
CA ALA A 47 17.15 -14.97 -10.67
C ALA A 47 17.12 -16.46 -10.34
N PHE A 48 16.22 -16.87 -9.45
CA PHE A 48 16.01 -18.27 -9.08
C PHE A 48 14.53 -18.60 -9.01
N GLY A 49 14.15 -19.77 -9.52
CA GLY A 49 12.76 -20.22 -9.53
C GLY A 49 12.27 -20.51 -8.11
N THR A 50 11.11 -19.96 -7.76
CA THR A 50 10.50 -20.14 -6.43
C THR A 50 9.18 -20.88 -6.48
N ALA A 51 8.42 -20.74 -7.57
CA ALA A 51 7.15 -21.42 -7.76
C ALA A 51 6.83 -21.56 -9.25
N ASN A 52 5.91 -22.47 -9.57
CA ASN A 52 5.28 -22.52 -10.89
C ASN A 52 3.86 -23.09 -10.77
N PHE A 53 2.96 -22.61 -11.62
CA PHE A 53 1.55 -23.01 -11.65
C PHE A 53 1.15 -23.41 -13.07
N ALA A 54 0.35 -24.46 -13.22
CA ALA A 54 -0.29 -24.72 -14.51
C ALA A 54 -1.21 -23.54 -14.86
N SER A 55 -1.13 -22.97 -16.06
CA SER A 55 -1.88 -21.74 -16.42
C SER A 55 -3.39 -21.90 -16.35
N SER A 56 -3.89 -23.13 -16.43
CA SER A 56 -5.31 -23.47 -16.21
C SER A 56 -5.71 -23.57 -14.73
N SER A 57 -4.75 -23.61 -13.81
CA SER A 57 -5.02 -23.76 -12.37
C SER A 57 -5.74 -22.53 -11.78
N ARG A 58 -6.37 -22.73 -10.63
CA ARG A 58 -6.97 -21.64 -9.86
C ARG A 58 -5.92 -20.63 -9.40
N ASP A 59 -4.78 -21.13 -8.94
CA ASP A 59 -3.70 -20.28 -8.41
C ASP A 59 -3.10 -19.40 -9.51
N ALA A 60 -2.90 -19.91 -10.73
CA ALA A 60 -2.43 -19.10 -11.86
C ALA A 60 -3.43 -18.00 -12.23
N LYS A 61 -4.73 -18.29 -12.17
CA LYS A 61 -5.79 -17.30 -12.43
C LYS A 61 -5.80 -16.21 -11.34
N GLU A 62 -5.77 -16.63 -10.07
CA GLU A 62 -5.69 -15.71 -8.93
C GLU A 62 -4.44 -14.82 -9.00
N LEU A 63 -3.27 -15.40 -9.30
CA LEU A 63 -2.02 -14.66 -9.45
C LEU A 63 -2.14 -13.58 -10.54
N ARG A 64 -2.65 -13.93 -11.72
CA ARG A 64 -2.87 -12.96 -12.80
C ARG A 64 -3.82 -11.84 -12.41
N GLU A 65 -4.95 -12.15 -11.77
CA GLU A 65 -5.89 -11.14 -11.28
C GLU A 65 -5.21 -10.19 -10.27
N ASN A 66 -4.43 -10.73 -9.34
CA ASN A 66 -3.67 -9.93 -8.37
C ASN A 66 -2.65 -9.02 -9.06
N LEU A 67 -1.90 -9.53 -10.06
CA LEU A 67 -0.91 -8.77 -10.81
C LEU A 67 -1.55 -7.62 -11.59
N TYR A 68 -2.63 -7.88 -12.34
CA TYR A 68 -3.33 -6.81 -13.07
C TYR A 68 -4.00 -5.79 -12.16
N ALA A 69 -4.50 -6.19 -10.99
CA ALA A 69 -5.04 -5.27 -9.99
C ALA A 69 -3.92 -4.40 -9.40
N ALA A 70 -2.78 -4.99 -9.04
CA ALA A 70 -1.63 -4.30 -8.47
C ALA A 70 -0.91 -3.38 -9.47
N ARG A 71 -0.98 -3.67 -10.79
CA ARG A 71 -0.52 -2.77 -11.85
C ARG A 71 -1.25 -1.42 -11.82
N LYS A 72 -2.56 -1.45 -11.58
CA LYS A 72 -3.38 -0.22 -11.53
C LYS A 72 -3.13 0.59 -10.26
N LYS A 73 -2.80 -0.07 -9.17
CA LYS A 73 -2.59 0.54 -7.86
C LYS A 73 -1.59 -0.30 -7.04
N PRO A 74 -0.46 0.28 -6.61
CA PRO A 74 0.49 -0.42 -5.75
C PRO A 74 -0.19 -1.01 -4.51
N VAL A 75 0.21 -2.23 -4.15
CA VAL A 75 -0.32 -2.93 -2.98
C VAL A 75 0.59 -2.65 -1.79
N ARG A 76 -0.01 -2.30 -0.65
CA ARG A 76 0.71 -2.22 0.62
C ARG A 76 0.41 -3.47 1.43
N THR A 77 1.45 -4.15 1.86
CA THR A 77 1.34 -5.37 2.67
C THR A 77 2.30 -5.33 3.85
N ALA A 78 1.95 -6.00 4.93
CA ALA A 78 2.81 -6.13 6.10
C ALA A 78 3.49 -7.51 6.09
N ILE A 79 4.82 -7.52 6.05
CA ILE A 79 5.63 -8.72 6.07
C ILE A 79 6.69 -8.56 7.17
N GLY A 80 6.76 -9.52 8.09
CA GLY A 80 7.74 -9.49 9.16
C GLY A 80 7.66 -8.25 10.06
N GLY A 81 6.46 -7.67 10.25
CA GLY A 81 6.27 -6.44 11.05
C GLY A 81 6.67 -5.15 10.34
N GLN A 82 7.16 -5.22 9.10
CA GLN A 82 7.48 -4.08 8.26
C GLN A 82 6.43 -3.94 7.15
N VAL A 83 6.12 -2.70 6.76
CA VAL A 83 5.23 -2.43 5.63
C VAL A 83 6.05 -2.35 4.34
N TRP A 84 5.58 -3.03 3.31
CA TRP A 84 6.17 -3.09 1.98
C TRP A 84 5.20 -2.56 0.93
N ILE A 85 5.73 -2.05 -0.16
CA ILE A 85 4.98 -1.56 -1.32
C ILE A 85 5.33 -2.44 -2.51
N LEU A 86 4.33 -3.16 -3.03
CA LEU A 86 4.45 -3.98 -4.22
C LEU A 86 4.02 -3.13 -5.43
N LYS A 87 4.92 -2.95 -6.39
CA LYS A 87 4.65 -2.26 -7.66
C LYS A 87 4.81 -3.23 -8.81
N VAL A 88 3.82 -3.32 -9.67
CA VAL A 88 3.82 -4.25 -10.81
C VAL A 88 4.07 -3.50 -12.11
N GLY A 89 5.15 -3.87 -12.77
CA GLY A 89 5.43 -3.54 -14.17
C GLY A 89 5.10 -4.72 -15.08
N VAL A 90 4.73 -4.42 -16.31
CA VAL A 90 4.49 -5.42 -17.37
C VAL A 90 5.50 -5.20 -18.48
N TYR A 91 6.04 -6.27 -19.00
CA TYR A 91 6.93 -6.27 -20.17
C TYR A 91 6.59 -7.44 -21.08
N ASP A 92 7.01 -7.34 -22.33
CA ASP A 92 6.86 -8.44 -23.29
C ASP A 92 7.97 -9.48 -23.07
N SER A 93 7.56 -10.74 -22.98
CA SER A 93 8.47 -11.88 -22.96
C SER A 93 8.02 -12.88 -24.02
N PHE A 94 8.66 -12.85 -25.20
CA PHE A 94 8.35 -13.71 -26.35
C PHE A 94 6.90 -13.63 -26.84
N GLY A 95 6.29 -12.42 -26.83
CA GLY A 95 4.93 -12.18 -27.29
C GLY A 95 3.85 -12.41 -26.24
N GLU A 96 4.23 -12.69 -24.99
CA GLU A 96 3.33 -12.86 -23.85
C GLU A 96 3.61 -11.80 -22.76
N ASP A 97 2.55 -11.41 -22.03
CA ASP A 97 2.70 -10.49 -20.89
C ASP A 97 3.50 -11.19 -19.77
N ALA A 98 4.63 -10.61 -19.45
CA ALA A 98 5.43 -10.95 -18.27
C ALA A 98 5.37 -9.81 -17.25
N PHE A 99 5.50 -10.15 -15.97
CA PHE A 99 5.33 -9.21 -14.88
C PHE A 99 6.60 -9.13 -14.03
N ARG A 100 6.99 -7.92 -13.68
CA ARG A 100 8.00 -7.67 -12.64
C ARG A 100 7.37 -6.96 -11.48
N VAL A 101 7.50 -7.52 -10.29
CA VAL A 101 6.98 -6.95 -9.04
C VAL A 101 8.16 -6.50 -8.20
N SER A 102 8.38 -5.19 -8.07
CA SER A 102 9.34 -4.66 -7.12
C SER A 102 8.73 -4.71 -5.71
N ILE A 103 9.55 -5.07 -4.73
CA ILE A 103 9.17 -5.20 -3.32
C ILE A 103 9.96 -4.14 -2.56
N ASP A 104 9.43 -2.92 -2.52
CA ASP A 104 10.09 -1.79 -1.90
C ASP A 104 9.68 -1.67 -0.43
N PRO A 105 10.61 -1.42 0.51
CA PRO A 105 10.21 -1.07 1.85
C PRO A 105 9.37 0.21 1.81
N ALA A 106 8.22 0.20 2.49
CA ALA A 106 7.49 1.44 2.66
C ALA A 106 8.40 2.44 3.38
N PRO A 107 8.42 3.71 2.98
CA PRO A 107 9.21 4.71 3.66
C PRO A 107 8.95 4.63 5.16
N LYS A 108 9.98 4.29 5.94
CA LYS A 108 9.93 4.53 7.38
C LYS A 108 9.83 6.03 7.51
N LEU A 109 8.79 6.52 8.15
CA LEU A 109 8.76 7.91 8.60
C LEU A 109 9.89 8.06 9.62
N ASP A 110 11.08 8.42 9.11
CA ASP A 110 12.22 8.74 9.96
C ASP A 110 11.85 10.02 10.71
N PRO A 111 11.84 10.02 12.04
CA PRO A 111 11.51 11.23 12.81
C PRO A 111 12.42 12.42 12.51
N ALA A 112 13.58 12.18 11.88
CA ALA A 112 14.54 13.21 11.51
C ALA A 112 14.33 13.79 10.09
N VAL A 113 13.49 13.15 9.25
CA VAL A 113 13.19 13.65 7.89
C VAL A 113 11.90 14.45 7.93
N ALA A 114 11.94 15.70 7.49
CA ALA A 114 10.75 16.55 7.34
C ALA A 114 9.66 15.78 6.57
N PRO A 115 8.41 15.82 7.00
CA PRO A 115 7.35 15.03 6.41
C PRO A 115 7.20 15.35 4.92
N LEU A 116 7.24 14.29 4.08
CA LEU A 116 7.15 14.36 2.61
C LEU A 116 5.73 14.72 2.13
N PHE A 117 5.01 15.58 2.84
CA PHE A 117 3.70 16.04 2.45
C PHE A 117 3.75 17.49 1.92
N THR A 118 2.91 17.79 0.97
CA THR A 118 2.74 19.16 0.46
C THR A 118 2.14 20.08 1.53
N LYS A 119 2.29 21.41 1.36
CA LYS A 119 1.71 22.40 2.27
C LYS A 119 0.21 22.16 2.52
N LYS A 120 -0.56 21.82 1.46
CA LYS A 120 -1.99 21.53 1.57
C LYS A 120 -2.27 20.25 2.34
N GLN A 121 -1.53 19.17 2.08
CA GLN A 121 -1.62 17.92 2.83
C GLN A 121 -1.31 18.13 4.32
N GLY A 122 -0.27 18.93 4.62
CA GLY A 122 0.10 19.26 5.98
C GLY A 122 -1.04 19.98 6.74
N GLN A 123 -1.75 20.90 6.11
CA GLN A 123 -2.89 21.58 6.71
C GLN A 123 -4.05 20.60 7.02
N TYR A 124 -4.33 19.65 6.14
CA TYR A 124 -5.33 18.60 6.41
C TYR A 124 -4.92 17.71 7.59
N LEU A 125 -3.66 17.30 7.66
CA LEU A 125 -3.14 16.51 8.78
C LEU A 125 -3.18 17.29 10.10
N ALA A 126 -2.79 18.57 10.08
CA ALA A 126 -2.85 19.45 11.25
C ALA A 126 -4.29 19.64 11.73
N PHE A 127 -5.25 19.83 10.82
CA PHE A 127 -6.67 19.91 11.18
C PHE A 127 -7.16 18.60 11.83
N ILE A 128 -6.87 17.44 11.25
CA ILE A 128 -7.26 16.14 11.81
C ILE A 128 -6.71 15.97 13.23
N TYR A 129 -5.45 16.34 13.45
CA TYR A 129 -4.81 16.28 14.77
C TYR A 129 -5.52 17.19 15.79
N ASN A 130 -5.64 18.47 15.48
CA ASN A 130 -6.21 19.46 16.40
C ASN A 130 -7.68 19.16 16.70
N TYR A 131 -8.46 18.80 15.67
CA TYR A 131 -9.86 18.39 15.84
C TYR A 131 -9.99 17.18 16.77
N SER A 132 -9.16 16.17 16.56
CA SER A 132 -9.18 14.95 17.39
C SER A 132 -8.80 15.25 18.84
N LYS A 133 -7.85 16.16 19.05
CA LYS A 133 -7.41 16.57 20.38
C LYS A 133 -8.50 17.36 21.13
N ILE A 134 -9.23 18.23 20.43
CA ILE A 134 -10.28 19.07 21.02
C ILE A 134 -11.55 18.26 21.29
N HIS A 135 -11.95 17.39 20.35
CA HIS A 135 -13.23 16.70 20.39
C HIS A 135 -13.16 15.25 20.87
N GLY A 136 -11.98 14.71 21.19
CA GLY A 136 -11.78 13.33 21.60
C GLY A 136 -12.09 12.28 20.53
N ARG A 137 -12.35 12.70 19.29
CA ARG A 137 -12.69 11.86 18.14
C ARG A 137 -12.23 12.47 16.83
N ALA A 138 -11.97 11.63 15.83
CA ALA A 138 -11.58 12.11 14.52
C ALA A 138 -12.69 12.92 13.82
N PRO A 139 -12.33 13.89 12.94
CA PRO A 139 -13.31 14.62 12.14
C PRO A 139 -13.98 13.69 11.11
N ALA A 140 -15.21 14.04 10.73
CA ALA A 140 -15.83 13.52 9.51
C ALA A 140 -15.33 14.29 8.29
N GLU A 141 -15.51 13.75 7.09
CA GLU A 141 -15.19 14.46 5.85
C GLU A 141 -15.97 15.80 5.72
N SER A 142 -17.20 15.85 6.27
CA SER A 142 -18.00 17.09 6.33
C SER A 142 -17.40 18.17 7.24
N ASP A 143 -16.67 17.80 8.29
CA ASP A 143 -15.99 18.76 9.17
C ASP A 143 -14.79 19.37 8.42
N LEU A 144 -14.04 18.56 7.68
CA LEU A 144 -12.97 19.00 6.78
C LEU A 144 -13.50 19.90 5.66
N GLN A 145 -14.62 19.51 5.05
CA GLN A 145 -15.26 20.30 4.01
C GLN A 145 -15.62 21.71 4.49
N ARG A 146 -16.20 21.79 5.69
CA ARG A 146 -16.60 23.06 6.28
C ARG A 146 -15.40 23.95 6.61
N TYR A 147 -14.35 23.36 7.18
CA TYR A 147 -13.16 24.11 7.56
C TYR A 147 -12.38 24.62 6.35
N PHE A 148 -12.13 23.74 5.36
CA PHE A 148 -11.36 24.13 4.17
C PHE A 148 -12.21 24.77 3.07
N GLN A 149 -13.51 24.99 3.28
CA GLN A 149 -14.45 25.60 2.33
C GLN A 149 -14.34 24.98 0.93
N THR A 150 -14.32 23.66 0.86
CA THR A 150 -14.08 22.91 -0.37
C THR A 150 -15.20 21.89 -0.64
N THR A 151 -15.22 21.31 -1.85
CA THR A 151 -16.28 20.38 -2.25
C THR A 151 -16.09 18.97 -1.65
N PRO A 152 -17.17 18.19 -1.44
CA PRO A 152 -17.10 16.81 -0.95
C PRO A 152 -16.13 15.92 -1.76
N PRO A 153 -16.15 15.93 -3.11
CA PRO A 153 -15.21 15.15 -3.91
C PRO A 153 -13.76 15.51 -3.66
N SER A 154 -13.46 16.81 -3.48
CA SER A 154 -12.10 17.27 -3.21
C SER A 154 -11.57 16.79 -1.86
N VAL A 155 -12.41 16.82 -0.81
CA VAL A 155 -12.06 16.27 0.51
C VAL A 155 -11.83 14.77 0.41
N HIS A 156 -12.77 14.06 -0.21
CA HIS A 156 -12.66 12.61 -0.38
C HIS A 156 -11.38 12.21 -1.10
N GLN A 157 -11.04 12.91 -2.20
CA GLN A 157 -9.80 12.67 -2.94
C GLN A 157 -8.55 12.96 -2.08
N MET A 158 -8.55 14.05 -1.31
CA MET A 158 -7.44 14.38 -0.40
C MET A 158 -7.25 13.29 0.66
N ILE A 159 -8.34 12.87 1.30
CA ILE A 159 -8.29 11.80 2.31
C ILE A 159 -7.77 10.48 1.70
N LYS A 160 -8.20 10.13 0.49
CA LYS A 160 -7.63 8.98 -0.25
C LYS A 160 -6.14 9.14 -0.50
N THR A 161 -5.71 10.33 -0.92
CA THR A 161 -4.29 10.61 -1.18
C THR A 161 -3.46 10.49 0.11
N LEU A 162 -3.92 11.06 1.22
CA LEU A 162 -3.25 10.96 2.51
C LEU A 162 -3.14 9.50 3.01
N GLU A 163 -4.20 8.70 2.81
CA GLU A 163 -4.23 7.28 3.15
C GLU A 163 -3.27 6.47 2.27
N LEU A 164 -3.26 6.74 0.95
CA LEU A 164 -2.33 6.11 0.00
C LEU A 164 -0.87 6.45 0.29
N SER A 165 -0.62 7.69 0.72
CA SER A 165 0.72 8.14 1.13
C SER A 165 1.13 7.62 2.51
N GLY A 166 0.23 6.96 3.25
CA GLY A 166 0.50 6.40 4.58
C GLY A 166 0.59 7.42 5.69
N PHE A 167 0.03 8.61 5.50
CA PHE A 167 -0.03 9.63 6.55
C PHE A 167 -1.20 9.44 7.50
N ILE A 168 -2.25 8.76 7.05
CA ILE A 168 -3.43 8.40 7.83
C ILE A 168 -3.86 6.96 7.56
N GLU A 169 -4.62 6.41 8.48
CA GLU A 169 -5.30 5.12 8.37
C GLU A 169 -6.80 5.30 8.63
N ARG A 170 -7.63 4.56 7.88
CA ARG A 170 -9.08 4.51 8.09
C ARG A 170 -9.58 3.08 8.11
N PRO A 171 -10.11 2.57 9.23
CA PRO A 171 -10.85 1.31 9.25
C PRO A 171 -12.05 1.38 8.30
N PRO A 172 -12.23 0.40 7.39
CA PRO A 172 -13.37 0.37 6.48
C PRO A 172 -14.71 0.36 7.22
N GLY A 173 -15.71 1.08 6.69
CA GLY A 173 -17.08 1.07 7.22
C GLY A 173 -17.28 1.81 8.55
N ARG A 174 -16.27 2.47 9.09
CA ARG A 174 -16.39 3.18 10.37
C ARG A 174 -16.25 4.69 10.16
N ALA A 175 -17.31 5.43 10.44
CA ALA A 175 -17.27 6.88 10.44
C ALA A 175 -16.38 7.43 11.56
N ARG A 176 -15.80 8.63 11.37
CA ARG A 176 -14.95 9.33 12.36
C ARG A 176 -13.82 8.47 12.94
N SER A 177 -13.17 7.67 12.06
CA SER A 177 -12.14 6.70 12.46
C SER A 177 -10.78 6.98 11.84
N ILE A 178 -10.57 8.18 11.32
CA ILE A 178 -9.27 8.61 10.77
C ILE A 178 -8.24 8.60 11.90
N ARG A 179 -7.13 7.89 11.70
CA ARG A 179 -5.99 7.87 12.61
C ARG A 179 -4.79 8.48 11.90
N LEU A 180 -4.09 9.37 12.59
CA LEU A 180 -2.81 9.91 12.10
C LEU A 180 -1.71 8.86 12.30
N LEU A 181 -0.88 8.72 11.27
CA LEU A 181 0.35 7.93 11.30
C LEU A 181 1.60 8.81 11.31
N VAL A 182 1.42 10.13 11.23
CA VAL A 182 2.46 11.16 11.31
C VAL A 182 2.56 11.64 12.75
N ARG A 183 3.79 11.86 13.23
CA ARG A 183 4.02 12.42 14.56
C ARG A 183 3.58 13.88 14.63
N PRO A 184 2.96 14.31 15.74
CA PRO A 184 2.46 15.68 15.90
C PRO A 184 3.51 16.77 15.70
N GLU A 185 4.76 16.51 16.11
CA GLU A 185 5.89 17.45 15.98
C GLU A 185 6.26 17.80 14.54
N HIS A 186 5.83 17.00 13.58
CA HIS A 186 6.07 17.22 12.14
C HIS A 186 4.92 17.96 11.46
N LEU A 187 3.82 18.21 12.17
CA LEU A 187 2.68 18.90 11.60
C LEU A 187 2.92 20.40 11.56
N PRO A 188 2.52 21.10 10.48
CA PRO A 188 2.58 22.55 10.44
C PRO A 188 1.55 23.15 11.40
N THR A 189 1.77 24.39 11.76
CA THR A 189 0.73 25.18 12.42
C THR A 189 -0.50 25.25 11.50
N LEU A 190 -1.67 25.01 12.09
CA LEU A 190 -2.93 25.12 11.36
C LEU A 190 -3.20 26.61 11.08
N GLY A 191 -3.33 26.97 9.80
CA GLY A 191 -3.58 28.34 9.33
C GLY A 191 -4.95 28.48 8.69
#